data_2ab0edeeb4f529bff0df4c27fe823a50
#
_entry.id   2ab0edeeb4f529bff0df4c27fe823a50
#
_cell.length_a   1.000
_cell.length_b   1.000
_cell.length_c   1.000
_cell.angle_alpha   90.00
_cell.angle_beta   90.00
_cell.angle_gamma   90.00
#
_symmetry.space_group_name_H-M   'P 1'
#
loop_
_entity.id
_entity.type
_entity.pdbx_description
1 polymer ?
#
loop_
_entity_poly.entity_id
_entity_poly.type
_entity_poly.pdbx_seq_one_letter_code
_entity_poly.pdbx_strand_id
1 'polypeptide(L)'
;IDHVRPGGIVAVITTKGTLDKQNSTVRKYLAQRAELIGAIRLPNTAFHDNAGTDVTADILFLQKRERTMSVEPDWVHLGYTENGIAINSYFVEHPDMMLGAMEYDNRMFGEGSKYTACVNHDDNFNLYEALQRAVKKLTTTIPELELLENMDNQQKDIIPANPEVRNFTYTFMDGKLYFRENSQMYRKEVSANMEERIKAMDNIRAVTRELIEIQTQGCSEEELAGKQKSLNERYDTFAKKYGSITERENSRAFRNDSDYPLLCSLEVVDEDGIVKKADMFYKQTIKPKVQI
;
A
#
# COMPACT_ATOMS: atom_id res chain seq x y z
N ILE A 1 0.12 -1.48 -4.04
CA ILE A 1 -0.14 -1.05 -2.67
C ILE A 1 -0.22 0.48 -2.54
N ASP A 2 0.54 1.21 -3.35
CA ASP A 2 0.64 2.68 -3.26
C ASP A 2 -0.63 3.41 -3.70
N HIS A 3 -1.44 2.78 -4.55
CA HIS A 3 -2.74 3.31 -5.02
C HIS A 3 -3.93 2.99 -4.10
N VAL A 4 -3.70 2.27 -3.00
CA VAL A 4 -4.74 1.93 -2.04
C VAL A 4 -4.75 2.97 -0.92
N ARG A 5 -5.95 3.41 -0.51
CA ARG A 5 -6.10 4.33 0.61
C ARG A 5 -5.58 3.72 1.92
N PRO A 6 -5.11 4.52 2.86
CA PRO A 6 -4.80 4.05 4.21
C PRO A 6 -5.98 3.28 4.83
N GLY A 7 -5.68 2.17 5.52
CA GLY A 7 -6.70 1.27 6.06
C GLY A 7 -7.41 0.39 5.02
N GLY A 8 -7.21 0.64 3.72
CA GLY A 8 -7.77 -0.17 2.65
C GLY A 8 -7.11 -1.55 2.53
N ILE A 9 -7.84 -2.51 1.97
CA ILE A 9 -7.39 -3.89 1.83
C ILE A 9 -6.95 -4.16 0.39
N VAL A 10 -5.85 -4.89 0.25
CA VAL A 10 -5.36 -5.46 -1.00
C VAL A 10 -5.44 -6.98 -0.89
N ALA A 11 -6.15 -7.61 -1.81
CA ALA A 11 -6.10 -9.04 -2.00
C ALA A 11 -5.40 -9.33 -3.34
N VAL A 12 -4.35 -10.14 -3.32
CA VAL A 12 -3.56 -10.44 -4.52
C VAL A 12 -3.19 -11.92 -4.57
N ILE A 13 -3.33 -12.52 -5.75
CA ILE A 13 -2.82 -13.86 -6.02
C ILE A 13 -1.43 -13.73 -6.62
N THR A 14 -0.48 -14.48 -6.08
CA THR A 14 0.90 -14.47 -6.54
C THR A 14 1.51 -15.87 -6.41
N THR A 15 2.64 -16.12 -7.05
CA THR A 15 3.35 -17.38 -6.85
C THR A 15 3.92 -17.46 -5.43
N LYS A 16 4.11 -18.68 -4.91
CA LYS A 16 4.72 -18.92 -3.58
C LYS A 16 6.05 -18.19 -3.39
N GLY A 17 6.76 -17.90 -4.49
CA GLY A 17 8.04 -17.18 -4.46
C GLY A 17 7.96 -15.78 -3.86
N THR A 18 6.80 -15.13 -3.81
CA THR A 18 6.65 -13.84 -3.13
C THR A 18 6.91 -13.98 -1.62
N LEU A 19 6.40 -15.03 -1.00
CA LEU A 19 6.59 -15.28 0.43
C LEU A 19 7.82 -16.15 0.72
N ASP A 20 8.14 -17.17 -0.10
CA ASP A 20 9.17 -18.16 0.21
C ASP A 20 10.56 -17.84 -0.36
N LYS A 21 10.72 -16.79 -1.17
CA LYS A 21 12.03 -16.48 -1.74
C LYS A 21 13.02 -16.12 -0.64
N GLN A 22 14.26 -16.66 -0.73
CA GLN A 22 15.33 -16.38 0.23
C GLN A 22 15.58 -14.86 0.42
N ASN A 23 15.57 -14.11 -0.68
CA ASN A 23 15.68 -12.66 -0.64
C ASN A 23 14.36 -12.05 -0.13
N SER A 24 14.43 -11.40 1.04
CA SER A 24 13.28 -10.80 1.73
C SER A 24 12.93 -9.37 1.28
N THR A 25 13.63 -8.79 0.30
CA THR A 25 13.47 -7.37 -0.10
C THR A 25 12.01 -7.00 -0.39
N VAL A 26 11.27 -7.86 -1.12
CA VAL A 26 9.86 -7.61 -1.44
C VAL A 26 9.00 -7.67 -0.17
N ARG A 27 9.21 -8.66 0.69
CA ARG A 27 8.47 -8.77 1.95
C ARG A 27 8.73 -7.59 2.89
N LYS A 28 9.99 -7.15 3.02
CA LYS A 28 10.34 -5.93 3.78
C LYS A 28 9.64 -4.69 3.21
N TYR A 29 9.65 -4.52 1.90
CA TYR A 29 8.94 -3.42 1.25
C TYR A 29 7.44 -3.44 1.56
N LEU A 30 6.81 -4.62 1.49
CA LEU A 30 5.39 -4.78 1.80
C LEU A 30 5.11 -4.52 3.29
N ALA A 31 5.91 -5.09 4.20
CA ALA A 31 5.74 -4.96 5.64
C ALA A 31 5.82 -3.50 6.13
N GLN A 32 6.70 -2.72 5.53
CA GLN A 32 6.80 -1.30 5.85
C GLN A 32 5.54 -0.50 5.46
N ARG A 33 4.78 -0.94 4.45
CA ARG A 33 3.64 -0.21 3.87
C ARG A 33 2.30 -0.80 4.18
N ALA A 34 2.27 -2.07 4.56
CA ALA A 34 1.03 -2.79 4.85
C ALA A 34 1.23 -3.81 5.97
N GLU A 35 0.17 -4.13 6.63
CA GLU A 35 0.07 -5.23 7.56
C GLU A 35 -0.43 -6.48 6.84
N LEU A 36 0.16 -7.63 7.11
CA LEU A 36 -0.34 -8.90 6.61
C LEU A 36 -1.53 -9.31 7.47
N ILE A 37 -2.74 -9.26 6.90
CA ILE A 37 -3.95 -9.79 7.52
C ILE A 37 -3.87 -11.32 7.55
N GLY A 38 -3.33 -11.90 6.48
CA GLY A 38 -3.06 -13.29 6.34
C GLY A 38 -2.79 -13.70 4.89
N ALA A 39 -2.42 -14.96 4.73
CA ALA A 39 -2.17 -15.56 3.42
C ALA A 39 -2.79 -16.96 3.35
N ILE A 40 -3.25 -17.37 2.17
CA ILE A 40 -3.77 -18.72 1.92
C ILE A 40 -2.93 -19.34 0.82
N ARG A 41 -2.30 -20.48 1.11
CA ARG A 41 -1.54 -21.24 0.12
C ARG A 41 -2.44 -22.23 -0.58
N LEU A 42 -2.50 -22.13 -1.90
CA LEU A 42 -3.30 -23.00 -2.75
C LEU A 42 -2.52 -24.25 -3.15
N PRO A 43 -3.19 -25.41 -3.31
CA PRO A 43 -2.58 -26.57 -3.95
C PRO A 43 -2.10 -26.24 -5.36
N ASN A 44 -1.06 -26.90 -5.81
CA ASN A 44 -0.52 -26.68 -7.16
C ASN A 44 -1.51 -26.93 -8.29
N THR A 45 -2.54 -27.75 -8.06
CA THR A 45 -3.61 -28.05 -9.00
C THR A 45 -4.72 -27.00 -9.07
N ALA A 46 -4.67 -25.96 -8.22
CA ALA A 46 -5.77 -24.97 -8.12
C ALA A 46 -6.09 -24.25 -9.44
N PHE A 47 -5.15 -24.19 -10.38
CA PHE A 47 -5.33 -23.55 -11.69
C PHE A 47 -5.29 -24.55 -12.86
N HIS A 48 -5.24 -25.85 -12.57
CA HIS A 48 -5.12 -26.91 -13.59
C HIS A 48 -6.26 -26.83 -14.61
N ASP A 49 -7.52 -26.83 -14.15
CA ASP A 49 -8.70 -26.88 -15.01
C ASP A 49 -8.92 -25.56 -15.79
N ASN A 50 -8.54 -24.44 -15.22
CA ASN A 50 -8.81 -23.13 -15.81
C ASN A 50 -7.67 -22.59 -16.68
N ALA A 51 -6.42 -22.94 -16.35
CA ALA A 51 -5.24 -22.40 -17.03
C ALA A 51 -4.26 -23.47 -17.52
N GLY A 52 -4.54 -24.77 -17.31
CA GLY A 52 -3.68 -25.87 -17.73
C GLY A 52 -2.30 -25.83 -17.08
N THR A 53 -2.17 -25.27 -15.87
CA THR A 53 -0.89 -25.12 -15.19
C THR A 53 -0.94 -25.61 -13.75
N ASP A 54 0.13 -26.31 -13.34
CA ASP A 54 0.33 -26.77 -11.98
C ASP A 54 1.33 -25.85 -11.28
N VAL A 55 0.81 -24.90 -10.51
CA VAL A 55 1.62 -23.92 -9.81
C VAL A 55 1.12 -23.67 -8.38
N THR A 56 2.02 -23.75 -7.42
CA THR A 56 1.71 -23.32 -6.05
C THR A 56 1.64 -21.81 -5.99
N ALA A 57 0.49 -21.29 -5.61
CA ALA A 57 0.22 -19.87 -5.49
C ALA A 57 -0.29 -19.52 -4.07
N ASP A 58 -0.08 -18.28 -3.69
CA ASP A 58 -0.55 -17.72 -2.43
C ASP A 58 -1.55 -16.59 -2.73
N ILE A 59 -2.63 -16.54 -1.94
CA ILE A 59 -3.52 -15.37 -1.87
C ILE A 59 -3.07 -14.58 -0.65
N LEU A 60 -2.58 -13.35 -0.86
CA LEU A 60 -2.17 -12.45 0.20
C LEU A 60 -3.26 -11.42 0.47
N PHE A 61 -3.56 -11.20 1.74
CA PHE A 61 -4.46 -10.15 2.21
C PHE A 61 -3.64 -9.17 3.04
N LEU A 62 -3.57 -7.94 2.56
CA LEU A 62 -2.74 -6.88 3.13
C LEU A 62 -3.62 -5.68 3.45
N GLN A 63 -3.44 -5.08 4.62
CA GLN A 63 -4.07 -3.80 4.98
C GLN A 63 -3.05 -2.68 4.87
N LYS A 64 -3.37 -1.66 4.06
CA LYS A 64 -2.49 -0.50 3.88
C LYS A 64 -2.33 0.26 5.20
N ARG A 65 -1.09 0.47 5.62
CA ARG A 65 -0.77 1.32 6.77
C ARG A 65 -1.03 2.79 6.44
N GLU A 66 -1.32 3.59 7.43
CA GLU A 66 -1.50 5.03 7.26
C GLU A 66 -0.19 5.71 6.84
N ARG A 67 0.93 5.21 7.34
CA ARG A 67 2.29 5.69 7.04
C ARG A 67 3.28 4.53 6.93
N THR A 68 4.40 4.78 6.28
CA THR A 68 5.49 3.81 6.20
C THR A 68 6.10 3.63 7.59
N MET A 69 6.30 2.39 8.00
CA MET A 69 6.90 2.03 9.29
C MET A 69 8.18 1.24 9.06
N SER A 70 9.23 1.50 9.86
CA SER A 70 10.44 0.70 9.85
C SER A 70 10.23 -0.52 10.75
N VAL A 71 9.50 -1.51 10.24
CA VAL A 71 9.19 -2.76 10.96
C VAL A 71 9.60 -3.97 10.14
N GLU A 72 9.98 -5.02 10.83
CA GLU A 72 10.36 -6.30 10.24
C GLU A 72 9.65 -7.44 10.99
N PRO A 73 8.32 -7.62 10.79
CA PRO A 73 7.55 -8.67 11.42
C PRO A 73 7.98 -10.06 10.96
N ASP A 74 7.64 -11.10 11.73
CA ASP A 74 8.12 -12.48 11.52
C ASP A 74 7.85 -13.01 10.11
N TRP A 75 6.72 -12.66 9.50
CA TRP A 75 6.40 -13.08 8.14
C TRP A 75 7.33 -12.50 7.05
N VAL A 76 8.24 -11.61 7.38
CA VAL A 76 9.34 -11.19 6.49
C VAL A 76 10.38 -12.28 6.34
N HIS A 77 10.49 -13.17 7.32
CA HIS A 77 11.49 -14.24 7.40
C HIS A 77 10.93 -15.57 6.91
N LEU A 78 11.82 -16.54 6.79
CA LEU A 78 11.49 -17.93 6.49
C LEU A 78 11.64 -18.79 7.74
N GLY A 79 10.81 -19.81 7.83
CA GLY A 79 10.94 -20.93 8.73
C GLY A 79 11.02 -22.23 7.94
N TYR A 80 10.78 -23.37 8.60
CA TYR A 80 10.88 -24.68 7.99
C TYR A 80 9.67 -25.54 8.35
N THR A 81 9.20 -26.34 7.41
CA THR A 81 8.26 -27.41 7.69
C THR A 81 8.97 -28.54 8.49
N GLU A 82 8.21 -29.48 9.04
CA GLU A 82 8.75 -30.68 9.69
C GLU A 82 9.68 -31.48 8.75
N ASN A 83 9.42 -31.47 7.45
CA ASN A 83 10.24 -32.13 6.42
C ASN A 83 11.44 -31.27 5.95
N GLY A 84 11.75 -30.16 6.63
CA GLY A 84 12.90 -29.31 6.36
C GLY A 84 12.75 -28.44 5.09
N ILE A 85 11.54 -28.26 4.55
CA ILE A 85 11.29 -27.36 3.43
C ILE A 85 11.19 -25.93 3.96
N ALA A 86 11.98 -25.02 3.36
CA ALA A 86 11.92 -23.60 3.69
C ALA A 86 10.63 -23.00 3.14
N ILE A 87 9.84 -22.39 4.02
CA ILE A 87 8.60 -21.66 3.71
C ILE A 87 8.54 -20.38 4.52
N ASN A 88 7.61 -19.51 4.18
CA ASN A 88 7.38 -18.31 4.98
C ASN A 88 6.98 -18.64 6.42
N SER A 89 7.53 -17.91 7.40
CA SER A 89 7.22 -18.13 8.82
C SER A 89 5.72 -18.05 9.12
N TYR A 90 4.96 -17.21 8.39
CA TYR A 90 3.51 -17.16 8.51
C TYR A 90 2.86 -18.55 8.37
N PHE A 91 3.28 -19.35 7.39
CA PHE A 91 2.72 -20.69 7.19
C PHE A 91 3.23 -21.73 8.18
N VAL A 92 4.37 -21.47 8.83
CA VAL A 92 4.84 -22.30 9.95
C VAL A 92 3.95 -22.09 11.18
N GLU A 93 3.56 -20.84 11.44
CA GLU A 93 2.68 -20.47 12.54
C GLU A 93 1.20 -20.76 12.27
N HIS A 94 0.81 -20.73 10.97
CA HIS A 94 -0.56 -20.97 10.52
C HIS A 94 -0.61 -22.11 9.47
N PRO A 95 -0.28 -23.35 9.84
CA PRO A 95 -0.24 -24.48 8.90
C PRO A 95 -1.62 -24.78 8.28
N ASP A 96 -2.69 -24.43 8.97
CA ASP A 96 -4.09 -24.56 8.54
C ASP A 96 -4.50 -23.54 7.45
N MET A 97 -3.63 -22.59 7.12
CA MET A 97 -3.78 -21.68 5.98
C MET A 97 -3.12 -22.21 4.70
N MET A 98 -2.46 -23.36 4.75
CA MET A 98 -2.03 -24.11 3.58
C MET A 98 -3.11 -25.16 3.23
N LEU A 99 -3.63 -25.12 2.00
CA LEU A 99 -4.67 -26.03 1.55
C LEU A 99 -4.12 -27.34 0.97
N GLY A 100 -2.95 -27.74 1.47
CA GLY A 100 -2.21 -28.95 1.13
C GLY A 100 -0.93 -29.02 1.95
N ALA A 101 -0.09 -30.02 1.67
CA ALA A 101 1.23 -30.20 2.29
C ALA A 101 2.34 -29.73 1.34
N MET A 102 3.42 -29.16 1.91
CA MET A 102 4.60 -28.83 1.12
C MET A 102 5.46 -30.06 0.91
N GLU A 103 5.76 -30.37 -0.36
CA GLU A 103 6.52 -31.56 -0.77
C GLU A 103 7.54 -31.19 -1.85
N TYR A 104 8.60 -32.01 -1.97
CA TYR A 104 9.50 -31.93 -3.11
C TYR A 104 8.81 -32.50 -4.34
N ASP A 105 8.77 -31.75 -5.41
CA ASP A 105 8.16 -32.19 -6.68
C ASP A 105 9.23 -32.45 -7.74
N ASN A 106 9.43 -33.75 -8.02
CA ASN A 106 10.40 -34.22 -9.00
C ASN A 106 9.84 -34.29 -10.43
N ARG A 107 8.52 -34.06 -10.62
CA ARG A 107 7.85 -34.24 -11.92
C ARG A 107 8.29 -33.17 -12.94
N MET A 108 8.52 -31.96 -12.50
CA MET A 108 8.82 -30.86 -13.41
C MET A 108 10.32 -30.74 -13.75
N PHE A 109 11.22 -31.09 -12.83
CA PHE A 109 12.66 -30.86 -12.96
C PHE A 109 13.52 -32.13 -12.74
N GLY A 110 12.90 -33.31 -12.64
CA GLY A 110 13.59 -34.62 -12.48
C GLY A 110 13.96 -34.94 -11.02
N GLU A 111 14.50 -36.18 -10.86
CA GLU A 111 14.92 -36.69 -9.54
C GLU A 111 16.02 -35.80 -8.92
N GLY A 112 15.88 -35.54 -7.62
CA GLY A 112 16.82 -34.69 -6.86
C GLY A 112 16.56 -33.18 -6.99
N SER A 113 15.52 -32.79 -7.70
CA SER A 113 15.09 -31.41 -7.76
C SER A 113 14.77 -30.84 -6.36
N LYS A 114 15.21 -29.60 -6.11
CA LYS A 114 14.83 -28.84 -4.91
C LYS A 114 13.51 -28.07 -5.10
N TYR A 115 12.81 -28.29 -6.21
CA TYR A 115 11.52 -27.65 -6.44
C TYR A 115 10.49 -28.22 -5.47
N THR A 116 9.68 -27.36 -4.90
CA THR A 116 8.66 -27.72 -3.93
C THR A 116 7.28 -27.28 -4.41
N ALA A 117 6.27 -28.06 -4.11
CA ALA A 117 4.88 -27.75 -4.42
C ALA A 117 4.00 -27.96 -3.18
N CYS A 118 2.89 -27.24 -3.11
CA CYS A 118 1.83 -27.55 -2.18
C CYS A 118 0.92 -28.59 -2.84
N VAL A 119 0.84 -29.76 -2.26
CA VAL A 119 0.07 -30.89 -2.82
C VAL A 119 -1.06 -31.26 -1.88
N ASN A 120 -2.26 -31.44 -2.40
CA ASN A 120 -3.38 -31.97 -1.65
C ASN A 120 -3.65 -33.42 -2.13
N HIS A 121 -3.64 -34.37 -1.19
CA HIS A 121 -3.83 -35.79 -1.45
C HIS A 121 -5.23 -36.30 -1.15
N ASP A 122 -6.16 -35.39 -0.80
CA ASP A 122 -7.56 -35.78 -0.56
C ASP A 122 -8.31 -35.82 -1.90
N ASP A 123 -8.71 -37.01 -2.34
CA ASP A 123 -9.46 -37.23 -3.57
C ASP A 123 -10.84 -36.50 -3.57
N ASN A 124 -11.36 -36.16 -2.39
CA ASN A 124 -12.62 -35.44 -2.22
C ASN A 124 -12.39 -33.95 -1.95
N PHE A 125 -11.20 -33.43 -2.17
CA PHE A 125 -10.88 -32.04 -1.90
C PHE A 125 -11.72 -31.08 -2.73
N ASN A 126 -12.41 -30.19 -2.03
CA ASN A 126 -13.16 -29.09 -2.65
C ASN A 126 -12.47 -27.76 -2.33
N LEU A 127 -11.82 -27.18 -3.35
CA LEU A 127 -11.10 -25.92 -3.22
C LEU A 127 -11.99 -24.78 -2.73
N TYR A 128 -13.22 -24.68 -3.23
CA TYR A 128 -14.14 -23.61 -2.84
C TYR A 128 -14.49 -23.64 -1.35
N GLU A 129 -14.82 -24.82 -0.85
CA GLU A 129 -15.14 -25.00 0.58
C GLU A 129 -13.91 -24.76 1.47
N ALA A 130 -12.74 -25.24 1.03
CA ALA A 130 -11.48 -25.00 1.75
C ALA A 130 -11.13 -23.51 1.83
N LEU A 131 -11.29 -22.78 0.72
CA LEU A 131 -11.11 -21.33 0.68
C LEU A 131 -12.10 -20.63 1.60
N GLN A 132 -13.38 -21.00 1.59
CA GLN A 132 -14.37 -20.40 2.49
C GLN A 132 -13.99 -20.58 3.97
N ARG A 133 -13.50 -21.78 4.34
CA ARG A 133 -13.03 -22.03 5.71
C ARG A 133 -11.80 -21.18 6.07
N ALA A 134 -10.83 -21.07 5.17
CA ALA A 134 -9.63 -20.28 5.38
C ALA A 134 -9.94 -18.79 5.49
N VAL A 135 -10.76 -18.24 4.59
CA VAL A 135 -11.14 -16.81 4.60
C VAL A 135 -11.86 -16.42 5.90
N LYS A 136 -12.69 -17.31 6.47
CA LYS A 136 -13.36 -17.03 7.76
C LYS A 136 -12.42 -16.84 8.94
N LYS A 137 -11.17 -17.29 8.83
CA LYS A 137 -10.14 -17.12 9.86
C LYS A 137 -9.42 -15.77 9.77
N LEU A 138 -9.54 -15.10 8.61
CA LEU A 138 -8.97 -13.79 8.41
C LEU A 138 -9.83 -12.75 9.12
N THR A 139 -9.22 -12.02 10.05
CA THR A 139 -9.90 -10.97 10.81
C THR A 139 -9.14 -9.67 10.67
N THR A 140 -9.83 -8.60 10.35
CA THR A 140 -9.29 -7.25 10.36
C THR A 140 -10.39 -6.24 10.60
N THR A 141 -10.03 -5.09 11.16
CA THR A 141 -10.94 -3.95 11.28
C THR A 141 -10.68 -3.01 10.12
N ILE A 142 -11.68 -2.83 9.27
CA ILE A 142 -11.63 -1.81 8.22
C ILE A 142 -12.08 -0.51 8.89
N PRO A 143 -11.23 0.54 8.96
CA PRO A 143 -11.67 1.82 9.46
C PRO A 143 -12.84 2.32 8.63
N GLU A 144 -13.98 2.56 9.27
CA GLU A 144 -15.09 3.22 8.60
C GLU A 144 -14.59 4.55 8.03
N LEU A 145 -14.89 4.79 6.76
CA LEU A 145 -14.85 6.13 6.22
C LEU A 145 -15.92 6.90 6.99
N GLU A 146 -15.49 7.71 7.96
CA GLU A 146 -16.33 8.83 8.38
C GLU A 146 -16.48 9.71 7.13
N LEU A 147 -17.45 9.36 6.29
CA LEU A 147 -17.93 10.25 5.28
C LEU A 147 -18.27 11.53 6.03
N LEU A 148 -17.86 12.66 5.48
CA LEU A 148 -18.31 13.96 5.96
C LEU A 148 -19.81 14.07 5.63
N GLU A 149 -20.63 13.28 6.33
CA GLU A 149 -22.07 13.07 6.08
C GLU A 149 -22.91 14.36 6.31
N ASN A 150 -22.29 15.43 6.75
CA ASN A 150 -22.99 16.70 7.01
C ASN A 150 -23.02 17.65 5.81
N MET A 151 -22.89 17.14 4.57
CA MET A 151 -22.84 18.00 3.40
C MET A 151 -24.01 17.85 2.42
N ASP A 152 -25.05 17.12 2.81
CA ASP A 152 -26.21 16.85 1.95
C ASP A 152 -27.38 17.78 2.28
N ASN A 153 -27.35 19.03 1.89
CA ASN A 153 -28.62 19.79 1.66
C ASN A 153 -28.46 21.22 1.14
N GLN A 154 -27.37 21.56 0.46
CA GLN A 154 -27.34 22.80 -0.31
C GLN A 154 -26.95 22.48 -1.76
N GLN A 155 -27.65 23.07 -2.73
CA GLN A 155 -27.23 23.09 -4.14
C GLN A 155 -25.83 23.71 -4.20
N LYS A 156 -24.82 22.83 -4.16
CA LYS A 156 -23.41 23.23 -4.22
C LYS A 156 -23.09 23.56 -5.65
N ASP A 157 -22.33 24.62 -5.88
CA ASP A 157 -21.82 24.97 -7.20
C ASP A 157 -21.05 23.78 -7.75
N ILE A 158 -21.60 23.15 -8.79
CA ILE A 158 -20.96 22.08 -9.54
C ILE A 158 -20.44 22.70 -10.81
N ILE A 159 -19.15 22.55 -11.06
CA ILE A 159 -18.52 23.08 -12.27
C ILE A 159 -17.88 21.92 -13.07
N PRO A 160 -17.70 22.07 -14.39
CA PRO A 160 -16.95 21.09 -15.18
C PRO A 160 -15.54 20.93 -14.65
N ALA A 161 -15.04 19.69 -14.66
CA ALA A 161 -13.70 19.39 -14.17
C ALA A 161 -12.63 20.05 -15.04
N ASN A 162 -11.68 20.74 -14.40
CA ASN A 162 -10.45 21.14 -15.04
C ASN A 162 -9.60 19.88 -15.33
N PRO A 163 -9.22 19.61 -16.60
CA PRO A 163 -8.42 18.42 -16.95
C PRO A 163 -7.08 18.33 -16.22
N GLU A 164 -6.49 19.45 -15.83
CA GLU A 164 -5.19 19.51 -15.11
C GLU A 164 -5.29 19.07 -13.64
N VAL A 165 -6.49 19.17 -13.06
CA VAL A 165 -6.74 18.68 -11.69
C VAL A 165 -6.92 17.17 -11.73
N ARG A 166 -6.21 16.42 -10.91
CA ARG A 166 -6.39 14.95 -10.85
C ARG A 166 -7.75 14.56 -10.31
N ASN A 167 -8.23 13.40 -10.77
CA ASN A 167 -9.47 12.83 -10.25
C ASN A 167 -9.33 12.46 -8.78
N PHE A 168 -10.38 12.68 -8.02
CA PHE A 168 -10.45 12.45 -6.57
C PHE A 168 -9.40 13.26 -5.77
N THR A 169 -9.17 14.53 -6.15
CA THR A 169 -8.31 15.43 -5.39
C THR A 169 -9.01 16.72 -5.03
N TYR A 170 -8.57 17.31 -3.93
CA TYR A 170 -8.91 18.68 -3.56
C TYR A 170 -8.12 19.67 -4.43
N THR A 171 -8.73 20.80 -4.70
CA THR A 171 -8.08 21.94 -5.36
C THR A 171 -8.73 23.26 -4.94
N PHE A 172 -7.98 24.36 -5.08
CA PHE A 172 -8.49 25.71 -4.84
C PHE A 172 -8.64 26.45 -6.17
N MET A 173 -9.84 26.97 -6.42
CA MET A 173 -10.14 27.81 -7.56
C MET A 173 -10.86 29.08 -7.06
N ASP A 174 -10.37 30.25 -7.44
CA ASP A 174 -10.89 31.54 -7.00
C ASP A 174 -11.09 31.64 -5.48
N GLY A 175 -10.15 31.06 -4.72
CA GLY A 175 -10.18 31.06 -3.27
C GLY A 175 -11.21 30.11 -2.64
N LYS A 176 -11.90 29.30 -3.44
CA LYS A 176 -12.89 28.31 -2.97
C LYS A 176 -12.34 26.91 -3.10
N LEU A 177 -12.67 26.05 -2.14
CA LEU A 177 -12.28 24.65 -2.13
C LEU A 177 -13.22 23.80 -2.98
N TYR A 178 -12.66 23.02 -3.90
CA TYR A 178 -13.36 22.05 -4.73
C TYR A 178 -12.74 20.66 -4.56
N PHE A 179 -13.55 19.64 -4.83
CA PHE A 179 -13.12 18.24 -4.93
C PHE A 179 -13.54 17.71 -6.29
N ARG A 180 -12.59 17.17 -7.06
CA ARG A 180 -12.87 16.60 -8.37
C ARG A 180 -13.35 15.15 -8.26
N GLU A 181 -14.51 14.89 -8.87
CA GLU A 181 -15.03 13.54 -9.09
C GLU A 181 -15.36 13.37 -10.58
N ASN A 182 -14.55 12.60 -11.28
CA ASN A 182 -14.69 12.34 -12.72
C ASN A 182 -14.67 13.63 -13.57
N SER A 183 -15.77 13.91 -14.26
CA SER A 183 -15.93 15.08 -15.14
C SER A 183 -16.46 16.32 -14.43
N GLN A 184 -16.61 16.30 -13.13
CA GLN A 184 -17.19 17.39 -12.34
C GLN A 184 -16.31 17.76 -11.15
N MET A 185 -16.45 19.01 -10.70
CA MET A 185 -15.84 19.49 -9.48
C MET A 185 -16.94 20.05 -8.57
N TYR A 186 -16.93 19.56 -7.34
CA TYR A 186 -17.91 19.88 -6.31
C TYR A 186 -17.30 20.84 -5.31
N ARG A 187 -17.94 22.00 -5.12
CA ARG A 187 -17.53 22.93 -4.08
C ARG A 187 -17.66 22.24 -2.71
N LYS A 188 -16.64 22.35 -1.89
CA LYS A 188 -16.65 21.85 -0.52
C LYS A 188 -16.65 23.02 0.47
N GLU A 189 -17.66 23.05 1.34
CA GLU A 189 -17.73 24.00 2.44
C GLU A 189 -17.32 23.29 3.72
N VAL A 190 -16.21 23.71 4.28
CA VAL A 190 -15.62 23.15 5.50
C VAL A 190 -15.33 24.27 6.48
N SER A 191 -15.02 23.94 7.74
CA SER A 191 -14.61 24.96 8.70
C SER A 191 -13.30 25.63 8.26
N ALA A 192 -13.09 26.88 8.65
CA ALA A 192 -11.87 27.63 8.30
C ALA A 192 -10.60 26.88 8.69
N ASN A 193 -10.57 26.25 9.87
CA ASN A 193 -9.44 25.43 10.31
C ASN A 193 -9.20 24.22 9.39
N MET A 194 -10.27 23.55 8.94
CA MET A 194 -10.17 22.43 8.01
C MET A 194 -9.68 22.89 6.64
N GLU A 195 -10.17 24.02 6.15
CA GLU A 195 -9.75 24.61 4.88
C GLU A 195 -8.26 24.99 4.88
N GLU A 196 -7.79 25.63 5.96
CA GLU A 196 -6.37 25.95 6.14
C GLU A 196 -5.48 24.69 6.16
N ARG A 197 -5.93 23.61 6.81
CA ARG A 197 -5.21 22.31 6.80
C ARG A 197 -5.13 21.74 5.39
N ILE A 198 -6.25 21.68 4.67
CA ILE A 198 -6.31 21.18 3.29
C ILE A 198 -5.37 22.01 2.41
N LYS A 199 -5.40 23.33 2.54
CA LYS A 199 -4.53 24.24 1.77
C LYS A 199 -3.04 24.02 2.06
N ALA A 200 -2.69 23.81 3.32
CA ALA A 200 -1.30 23.53 3.71
C ALA A 200 -0.82 22.18 3.18
N MET A 201 -1.66 21.15 3.23
CA MET A 201 -1.34 19.82 2.68
C MET A 201 -1.30 19.85 1.15
N ASP A 202 -2.17 20.61 0.48
CA ASP A 202 -2.12 20.84 -0.96
C ASP A 202 -0.80 21.47 -1.41
N ASN A 203 -0.31 22.45 -0.65
CA ASN A 203 0.98 23.07 -0.90
C ASN A 203 2.17 22.11 -0.74
N ILE A 204 2.13 21.19 0.23
CA ILE A 204 3.14 20.13 0.38
C ILE A 204 3.05 19.16 -0.80
N ARG A 205 1.84 18.75 -1.17
CA ARG A 205 1.57 17.87 -2.33
C ARG A 205 2.16 18.43 -3.62
N ALA A 206 1.93 19.72 -3.88
CA ALA A 206 2.42 20.37 -5.10
C ALA A 206 3.95 20.26 -5.21
N VAL A 207 4.68 20.65 -4.16
CA VAL A 207 6.15 20.57 -4.16
C VAL A 207 6.66 19.13 -4.19
N THR A 208 5.96 18.20 -3.53
CA THR A 208 6.31 16.77 -3.58
C THR A 208 6.23 16.23 -5.01
N ARG A 209 5.19 16.60 -5.75
CA ARG A 209 5.03 16.20 -7.16
C ARG A 209 6.09 16.82 -8.06
N GLU A 210 6.36 18.11 -7.90
CA GLU A 210 7.45 18.77 -8.64
C GLU A 210 8.80 18.07 -8.36
N LEU A 211 9.07 17.72 -7.10
CA LEU A 211 10.29 17.01 -6.72
C LEU A 211 10.38 15.61 -7.35
N ILE A 212 9.27 14.89 -7.44
CA ILE A 212 9.20 13.59 -8.12
C ILE A 212 9.43 13.76 -9.62
N GLU A 213 8.81 14.77 -10.22
CA GLU A 213 8.92 15.06 -11.66
C GLU A 213 10.35 15.35 -12.06
N ILE A 214 11.01 16.31 -11.39
CA ILE A 214 12.41 16.65 -11.72
C ILE A 214 13.36 15.47 -11.53
N GLN A 215 13.20 14.65 -10.49
CA GLN A 215 14.00 13.45 -10.31
C GLN A 215 13.76 12.42 -11.43
N THR A 216 12.53 12.29 -11.90
CA THR A 216 12.16 11.35 -12.98
C THR A 216 12.72 11.77 -14.34
N GLN A 217 12.73 13.07 -14.60
CA GLN A 217 13.28 13.65 -15.86
C GLN A 217 14.81 13.76 -15.84
N GLY A 218 15.41 13.76 -14.67
CA GLY A 218 16.81 14.07 -14.42
C GLY A 218 17.00 15.55 -14.10
N CYS A 219 17.61 15.85 -12.97
CA CYS A 219 17.83 17.20 -12.50
C CYS A 219 19.28 17.37 -12.03
N SER A 220 19.72 18.63 -11.96
CA SER A 220 20.99 18.98 -11.32
C SER A 220 20.91 18.84 -9.79
N GLU A 221 22.04 18.71 -9.12
CA GLU A 221 22.08 18.70 -7.64
C GLU A 221 21.52 20.00 -7.04
N GLU A 222 21.72 21.12 -7.72
CA GLU A 222 21.23 22.43 -7.27
C GLU A 222 19.70 22.51 -7.35
N GLU A 223 19.09 22.05 -8.44
CA GLU A 223 17.64 21.97 -8.61
C GLU A 223 17.00 21.04 -7.57
N LEU A 224 17.62 19.87 -7.36
CA LEU A 224 17.19 18.91 -6.34
C LEU A 224 17.22 19.54 -4.95
N ALA A 225 18.34 20.14 -4.57
CA ALA A 225 18.49 20.79 -3.25
C ALA A 225 17.52 21.95 -3.06
N GLY A 226 17.27 22.74 -4.10
CA GLY A 226 16.29 23.84 -4.07
C GLY A 226 14.86 23.34 -3.80
N LYS A 227 14.43 22.28 -4.48
CA LYS A 227 13.10 21.67 -4.25
C LYS A 227 12.99 20.98 -2.90
N GLN A 228 14.05 20.31 -2.45
CA GLN A 228 14.10 19.70 -1.12
C GLN A 228 14.02 20.75 -0.02
N LYS A 229 14.70 21.87 -0.18
CA LYS A 229 14.58 23.01 0.76
C LYS A 229 13.15 23.52 0.83
N SER A 230 12.49 23.74 -0.31
CA SER A 230 11.09 24.19 -0.37
C SER A 230 10.14 23.17 0.30
N LEU A 231 10.35 21.88 0.08
CA LEU A 231 9.58 20.81 0.73
C LEU A 231 9.77 20.85 2.25
N ASN A 232 11.03 20.96 2.72
CA ASN A 232 11.34 21.06 4.15
C ASN A 232 10.65 22.24 4.81
N GLU A 233 10.74 23.42 4.23
CA GLU A 233 10.14 24.65 4.77
C GLU A 233 8.61 24.53 4.91
N ARG A 234 7.94 23.99 3.89
CA ARG A 234 6.48 23.79 3.91
C ARG A 234 6.05 22.71 4.92
N TYR A 235 6.76 21.59 4.94
CA TYR A 235 6.50 20.53 5.90
C TYR A 235 6.73 20.99 7.34
N ASP A 236 7.84 21.66 7.63
CA ASP A 236 8.16 22.14 8.99
C ASP A 236 7.15 23.17 9.49
N THR A 237 6.71 24.05 8.59
CA THR A 237 5.65 25.01 8.90
C THR A 237 4.33 24.30 9.23
N PHE A 238 3.97 23.30 8.42
CA PHE A 238 2.78 22.48 8.63
C PHE A 238 2.89 21.69 9.94
N ALA A 239 3.97 20.93 10.13
CA ALA A 239 4.15 20.06 11.28
C ALA A 239 4.19 20.83 12.61
N LYS A 240 4.77 22.04 12.62
CA LYS A 240 4.78 22.93 13.78
C LYS A 240 3.37 23.36 14.19
N LYS A 241 2.48 23.55 13.23
CA LYS A 241 1.10 24.07 13.49
C LYS A 241 0.11 22.93 13.72
N TYR A 242 0.24 21.83 12.99
CA TYR A 242 -0.79 20.80 12.87
C TYR A 242 -0.32 19.38 13.27
N GLY A 243 0.93 19.20 13.64
CA GLY A 243 1.49 17.87 13.91
C GLY A 243 1.82 17.10 12.63
N SER A 244 1.97 15.78 12.75
CA SER A 244 2.27 14.92 11.60
C SER A 244 1.12 14.87 10.60
N ILE A 245 1.44 14.56 9.33
CA ILE A 245 0.43 14.39 8.24
C ILE A 245 -0.63 13.35 8.64
N THR A 246 -0.22 12.31 9.36
CA THR A 246 -1.09 11.21 9.79
C THR A 246 -1.82 11.48 11.12
N GLU A 247 -1.65 12.65 11.74
CA GLU A 247 -2.47 13.05 12.87
C GLU A 247 -3.97 12.97 12.52
N ARG A 248 -4.78 12.57 13.51
CA ARG A 248 -6.21 12.28 13.31
C ARG A 248 -6.94 13.37 12.53
N GLU A 249 -6.74 14.64 12.90
CA GLU A 249 -7.42 15.76 12.25
C GLU A 249 -6.89 16.01 10.82
N ASN A 250 -5.60 15.82 10.58
CA ASN A 250 -4.99 15.94 9.25
C ASN A 250 -5.45 14.80 8.34
N SER A 251 -5.43 13.57 8.87
CA SER A 251 -5.98 12.40 8.19
C SER A 251 -7.45 12.60 7.82
N ARG A 252 -8.27 13.07 8.76
CA ARG A 252 -9.70 13.36 8.52
C ARG A 252 -9.91 14.40 7.41
N ALA A 253 -9.04 15.42 7.36
CA ALA A 253 -9.12 16.48 6.37
C ALA A 253 -8.81 16.01 4.94
N PHE A 254 -7.89 15.07 4.78
CA PHE A 254 -7.29 14.79 3.47
C PHE A 254 -7.36 13.32 3.01
N ARG A 255 -7.83 12.38 3.84
CA ARG A 255 -7.84 10.93 3.51
C ARG A 255 -8.61 10.55 2.24
N ASN A 256 -9.58 11.37 1.83
CA ASN A 256 -10.36 11.14 0.62
C ASN A 256 -9.64 11.64 -0.65
N ASP A 257 -8.56 12.40 -0.50
CA ASP A 257 -7.74 12.85 -1.60
C ASP A 257 -6.88 11.67 -2.11
N SER A 258 -6.87 11.46 -3.44
CA SER A 258 -6.11 10.37 -4.06
C SER A 258 -4.60 10.46 -3.86
N ASP A 259 -4.09 11.64 -3.47
CA ASP A 259 -2.69 11.86 -3.15
C ASP A 259 -2.37 11.78 -1.64
N TYR A 260 -3.35 11.50 -0.79
CA TYR A 260 -3.08 11.32 0.63
C TYR A 260 -2.01 10.24 0.91
N PRO A 261 -2.01 9.06 0.23
CA PRO A 261 -0.93 8.10 0.38
C PRO A 261 0.46 8.63 0.01
N LEU A 262 0.53 9.53 -0.98
CA LEU A 262 1.78 10.20 -1.33
C LEU A 262 2.26 11.10 -0.18
N LEU A 263 1.37 11.87 0.42
CA LEU A 263 1.70 12.71 1.56
C LEU A 263 2.13 11.87 2.78
N CYS A 264 1.45 10.76 3.07
CA CYS A 264 1.83 9.85 4.14
C CYS A 264 3.23 9.25 3.93
N SER A 265 3.68 9.07 2.67
CA SER A 265 5.02 8.56 2.36
C SER A 265 6.16 9.54 2.69
N LEU A 266 5.84 10.79 3.01
CA LEU A 266 6.81 11.77 3.50
C LEU A 266 7.22 11.54 4.96
N GLU A 267 6.51 10.69 5.67
CA GLU A 267 6.76 10.36 7.07
C GLU A 267 7.10 8.89 7.24
N VAL A 268 8.07 8.60 8.08
CA VAL A 268 8.47 7.26 8.50
C VAL A 268 8.41 7.20 10.01
N VAL A 269 7.85 6.13 10.56
CA VAL A 269 7.85 5.87 12.00
C VAL A 269 9.00 4.92 12.31
N ASP A 270 9.84 5.30 13.24
CA ASP A 270 10.92 4.43 13.72
C ASP A 270 10.42 3.38 14.72
N GLU A 271 11.34 2.55 15.23
CA GLU A 271 11.05 1.47 16.17
C GLU A 271 10.48 1.98 17.51
N ASP A 272 10.81 3.21 17.88
CA ASP A 272 10.33 3.88 19.10
C ASP A 272 8.96 4.58 18.88
N GLY A 273 8.40 4.51 17.69
CA GLY A 273 7.14 5.18 17.35
C GLY A 273 7.28 6.66 17.02
N ILE A 274 8.51 7.17 16.85
CA ILE A 274 8.78 8.57 16.55
C ILE A 274 8.63 8.82 15.05
N VAL A 275 7.86 9.85 14.68
CA VAL A 275 7.69 10.27 13.29
C VAL A 275 8.92 11.02 12.82
N LYS A 276 9.50 10.58 11.71
CA LYS A 276 10.66 11.18 11.05
C LYS A 276 10.35 11.52 9.60
N LYS A 277 11.04 12.50 9.05
CA LYS A 277 10.99 12.83 7.63
C LYS A 277 11.59 11.69 6.81
N ALA A 278 10.94 11.32 5.70
CA ALA A 278 11.44 10.31 4.77
C ALA A 278 12.68 10.80 3.99
N ASP A 279 13.37 9.88 3.36
CA ASP A 279 14.59 10.13 2.59
C ASP A 279 14.47 11.20 1.51
N MET A 280 13.29 11.38 0.94
CA MET A 280 13.00 12.37 -0.10
C MET A 280 13.36 13.81 0.31
N PHE A 281 13.32 14.11 1.61
CA PHE A 281 13.69 15.44 2.13
C PHE A 281 15.19 15.74 2.04
N TYR A 282 16.03 14.70 1.88
CA TYR A 282 17.48 14.85 2.08
C TYR A 282 18.33 14.32 0.92
N LYS A 283 17.80 13.39 0.13
CA LYS A 283 18.54 12.75 -0.96
C LYS A 283 17.66 12.41 -2.16
N GLN A 284 18.31 12.15 -3.29
CA GLN A 284 17.61 11.62 -4.45
C GLN A 284 17.06 10.22 -4.17
N THR A 285 15.76 10.03 -4.38
CA THR A 285 15.07 8.75 -4.13
C THR A 285 14.60 8.07 -5.42
N ILE A 286 14.53 8.83 -6.52
CA ILE A 286 14.07 8.34 -7.82
C ILE A 286 15.22 8.47 -8.81
N LYS A 287 15.53 7.38 -9.52
CA LYS A 287 16.48 7.40 -10.63
C LYS A 287 15.82 7.90 -11.90
N PRO A 288 16.47 8.75 -12.70
CA PRO A 288 15.97 9.19 -13.98
C PRO A 288 15.62 7.99 -14.87
N LYS A 289 14.58 8.11 -15.69
CA LYS A 289 14.33 7.13 -16.76
C LYS A 289 15.47 7.23 -17.77
N VAL A 290 16.20 6.15 -17.94
CA VAL A 290 17.17 6.05 -19.03
C VAL A 290 16.37 6.01 -20.33
N GLN A 291 16.52 7.01 -21.18
CA GLN A 291 16.06 6.93 -22.56
C GLN A 291 16.98 5.94 -23.29
N ILE A 292 16.42 4.77 -23.63
CA ILE A 292 17.08 3.77 -24.48
C ILE A 292 16.81 4.14 -25.93
#